data_cdd134d050cfd63278d904f5cf3b4ec4
#
_entry.id   cdd134d050cfd63278d904f5cf3b4ec4
#
_cell.length_a   1.000
_cell.length_b   1.000
_cell.length_c   1.000
_cell.angle_alpha   90.00
_cell.angle_beta   90.00
_cell.angle_gamma   90.00
#
_symmetry.space_group_name_H-M   'P 1'
#
loop_
_entity.id
_entity.type
_entity.pdbx_description
1 polymer ?
#
loop_
_entity_poly.entity_id
_entity_poly.type
_entity_poly.pdbx_seq_one_letter_code
_entity_poly.pdbx_strand_id
1 'polypeptide(L)'
;EAFTVLPMVLPQSIPGLFVGCLIANIFNPSPSIFDIVFGSLTTLLAAYGTYKLRNKPILAATCPVVANGLIVGTMVWALSHEFPLLIQIGLIALGEFGSVFVGMVLLTVLKSRVDFNKISKM
;
A
#
# COMPACT_ATOMS: atom_id res chain seq x y z
N GLU A 1 -5.35 1.00 0.87
CA GLU A 1 -4.28 -0.01 0.79
C GLU A 1 -4.61 -1.19 -0.13
N ALA A 2 -5.91 -1.56 -0.26
CA ALA A 2 -6.30 -2.62 -1.18
C ALA A 2 -5.88 -2.33 -2.63
N PHE A 3 -5.81 -1.07 -3.00
CA PHE A 3 -5.42 -0.66 -4.36
C PHE A 3 -3.90 -0.62 -4.58
N THR A 4 -3.09 -0.86 -3.55
CA THR A 4 -1.63 -0.87 -3.67
C THR A 4 -1.13 -2.01 -4.58
N VAL A 5 -1.96 -3.00 -4.85
CA VAL A 5 -1.65 -4.07 -5.80
C VAL A 5 -1.91 -3.69 -7.27
N LEU A 6 -2.64 -2.60 -7.49
CA LEU A 6 -3.02 -2.16 -8.85
C LEU A 6 -1.81 -1.91 -9.78
N PRO A 7 -0.66 -1.41 -9.32
CA PRO A 7 0.52 -1.23 -10.18
C PRO A 7 1.01 -2.49 -10.88
N MET A 8 0.64 -3.68 -10.41
CA MET A 8 1.00 -4.92 -11.10
C MET A 8 0.47 -4.95 -12.53
N VAL A 9 -0.69 -4.34 -12.77
CA VAL A 9 -1.34 -4.35 -14.08
C VAL A 9 -1.51 -2.95 -14.67
N LEU A 10 -1.37 -1.92 -13.85
CA LEU A 10 -1.59 -0.52 -14.27
C LEU A 10 -0.53 0.38 -13.62
N PRO A 11 0.67 0.51 -14.25
CA PRO A 11 1.74 1.34 -13.70
C PRO A 11 1.34 2.80 -13.50
N GLN A 12 0.41 3.31 -14.31
CA GLN A 12 -0.10 4.68 -14.21
C GLN A 12 -0.79 4.95 -12.87
N SER A 13 -1.15 3.90 -12.13
CA SER A 13 -1.77 4.05 -10.81
C SER A 13 -0.79 4.50 -9.72
N ILE A 14 0.53 4.36 -9.93
CA ILE A 14 1.53 4.70 -8.91
C ILE A 14 1.40 6.17 -8.44
N PRO A 15 1.46 7.18 -9.32
CA PRO A 15 1.29 8.55 -8.86
C PRO A 15 -0.10 8.82 -8.29
N GLY A 16 -1.12 8.17 -8.82
CA GLY A 16 -2.48 8.31 -8.30
C GLY A 16 -2.62 7.79 -6.87
N LEU A 17 -2.00 6.65 -6.57
CA LEU A 17 -2.00 6.09 -5.22
C LEU A 17 -1.27 7.01 -4.24
N PHE A 18 -0.12 7.56 -4.65
CA PHE A 18 0.64 8.51 -3.83
C PHE A 18 -0.19 9.76 -3.51
N VAL A 19 -0.76 10.39 -4.54
CA VAL A 19 -1.59 11.59 -4.37
C VAL A 19 -2.85 11.29 -3.56
N GLY A 20 -3.50 10.15 -3.83
CA GLY A 20 -4.69 9.73 -3.09
C GLY A 20 -4.41 9.53 -1.61
N CYS A 21 -3.29 8.88 -1.28
CA CYS A 21 -2.87 8.70 0.12
C CYS A 21 -2.56 10.05 0.78
N LEU A 22 -1.87 10.94 0.07
CA LEU A 22 -1.55 12.27 0.55
C LEU A 22 -2.84 13.05 0.91
N ILE A 23 -3.80 13.08 -0.01
CA ILE A 23 -5.08 13.76 0.20
C ILE A 23 -5.84 13.14 1.36
N ALA A 24 -5.92 11.80 1.41
CA ALA A 24 -6.63 11.10 2.48
C ALA A 24 -6.06 11.44 3.86
N ASN A 25 -4.74 11.51 3.97
CA ASN A 25 -4.08 11.85 5.23
C ASN A 25 -4.29 13.32 5.62
N ILE A 26 -4.30 14.23 4.65
CA ILE A 26 -4.56 15.66 4.90
C ILE A 26 -5.99 15.88 5.43
N PHE A 27 -6.97 15.17 4.87
CA PHE A 27 -8.39 15.31 5.25
C PHE A 27 -8.80 14.38 6.39
N ASN A 28 -7.87 13.68 7.03
CA ASN A 28 -8.16 12.89 8.21
C ASN A 28 -8.65 13.80 9.33
N PRO A 29 -9.67 13.40 10.12
CA PRO A 29 -10.16 14.20 11.26
C PRO A 29 -9.08 14.57 12.27
N SER A 30 -8.04 13.73 12.41
CA SER A 30 -6.87 14.01 13.26
C SER A 30 -5.60 13.95 12.43
N PRO A 31 -5.36 14.93 11.56
CA PRO A 31 -4.21 14.86 10.65
C PRO A 31 -2.90 14.95 11.43
N SER A 32 -1.95 14.11 11.03
CA SER A 32 -0.59 14.11 11.57
C SER A 32 0.38 14.34 10.42
N ILE A 33 1.36 15.24 10.63
CA ILE A 33 2.38 15.47 9.61
C ILE A 33 3.18 14.20 9.35
N PHE A 34 3.36 13.34 10.37
CA PHE A 34 4.06 12.07 10.22
C PHE A 34 3.27 11.12 9.31
N ASP A 35 1.96 11.03 9.47
CA ASP A 35 1.11 10.23 8.60
C ASP A 35 1.11 10.77 7.18
N ILE A 36 1.05 12.09 7.02
CA ILE A 36 1.04 12.71 5.70
C ILE A 36 2.34 12.40 4.96
N VAL A 37 3.48 12.60 5.60
CA VAL A 37 4.80 12.44 4.96
C VAL A 37 5.14 10.95 4.83
N PHE A 38 5.20 10.22 5.95
CA PHE A 38 5.66 8.82 5.93
C PHE A 38 4.64 7.88 5.31
N GLY A 39 3.35 8.10 5.53
CA GLY A 39 2.30 7.30 4.94
C GLY A 39 2.31 7.40 3.41
N SER A 40 2.41 8.61 2.88
CA SER A 40 2.44 8.83 1.43
C SER A 40 3.70 8.27 0.78
N LEU A 41 4.87 8.47 1.41
CA LEU A 41 6.13 7.90 0.93
C LEU A 41 6.11 6.37 0.97
N THR A 42 5.55 5.79 2.04
CA THR A 42 5.43 4.34 2.16
C THR A 42 4.55 3.78 1.06
N THR A 43 3.42 4.43 0.77
CA THR A 43 2.53 4.04 -0.32
C THR A 43 3.24 4.09 -1.66
N LEU A 44 4.03 5.13 -1.90
CA LEU A 44 4.81 5.26 -3.13
C LEU A 44 5.83 4.13 -3.27
N LEU A 45 6.58 3.84 -2.21
CA LEU A 45 7.56 2.76 -2.20
C LEU A 45 6.89 1.40 -2.41
N ALA A 46 5.78 1.15 -1.72
CA ALA A 46 5.02 -0.09 -1.85
C ALA A 46 4.50 -0.27 -3.27
N ALA A 47 3.91 0.77 -3.84
CA ALA A 47 3.38 0.74 -5.20
C ALA A 47 4.48 0.49 -6.23
N TYR A 48 5.63 1.13 -6.07
CA TYR A 48 6.77 0.94 -6.95
C TYR A 48 7.32 -0.48 -6.85
N GLY A 49 7.47 -1.00 -5.62
CA GLY A 49 7.90 -2.38 -5.40
C GLY A 49 6.94 -3.41 -6.01
N THR A 50 5.63 -3.16 -5.85
CA THR A 50 4.60 -4.00 -6.46
C THR A 50 4.75 -4.03 -7.98
N TYR A 51 4.98 -2.89 -8.59
CA TYR A 51 5.21 -2.80 -10.03
C TYR A 51 6.48 -3.54 -10.46
N LYS A 52 7.58 -3.36 -9.73
CA LYS A 52 8.86 -4.00 -10.04
C LYS A 52 8.77 -5.53 -9.99
N LEU A 53 7.98 -6.05 -9.07
CA LEU A 53 7.82 -7.50 -8.87
C LEU A 53 6.56 -8.06 -9.53
N ARG A 54 5.96 -7.33 -10.47
CA ARG A 54 4.68 -7.70 -11.08
C ARG A 54 4.67 -9.08 -11.76
N ASN A 55 5.84 -9.57 -12.15
CA ASN A 55 5.97 -10.89 -12.78
C ASN A 55 5.87 -12.03 -11.74
N LYS A 56 5.96 -11.70 -10.45
CA LYS A 56 5.81 -12.63 -9.33
C LYS A 56 4.71 -12.10 -8.41
N PRO A 57 3.42 -12.37 -8.72
CA PRO A 57 2.30 -11.71 -8.03
C PRO A 57 2.30 -11.86 -6.51
N ILE A 58 2.64 -13.04 -6.00
CA ILE A 58 2.67 -13.28 -4.56
C ILE A 58 3.76 -12.43 -3.90
N LEU A 59 4.94 -12.39 -4.49
CA LEU A 59 6.05 -11.58 -3.99
C LEU A 59 5.73 -10.08 -4.09
N ALA A 60 5.11 -9.66 -5.20
CA ALA A 60 4.67 -8.28 -5.38
C ALA A 60 3.66 -7.88 -4.30
N ALA A 61 2.73 -8.75 -3.96
CA ALA A 61 1.72 -8.47 -2.95
C ALA A 61 2.30 -8.35 -1.54
N THR A 62 3.51 -8.87 -1.29
CA THR A 62 4.18 -8.69 0.01
C THR A 62 4.77 -7.31 0.20
N CYS A 63 5.02 -6.56 -0.88
CA CYS A 63 5.64 -5.24 -0.80
C CYS A 63 4.85 -4.26 0.08
N PRO A 64 3.52 -4.07 -0.09
CA PRO A 64 2.77 -3.20 0.81
C PRO A 64 2.79 -3.67 2.25
N VAL A 65 2.73 -4.98 2.49
CA VAL A 65 2.73 -5.56 3.84
C VAL A 65 4.06 -5.25 4.54
N VAL A 66 5.18 -5.51 3.87
CA VAL A 66 6.52 -5.28 4.42
C VAL A 66 6.76 -3.78 4.60
N ALA A 67 6.48 -2.96 3.58
CA ALA A 67 6.74 -1.52 3.65
C ALA A 67 5.94 -0.86 4.77
N ASN A 68 4.64 -1.11 4.85
CA ASN A 68 3.80 -0.53 5.89
C ASN A 68 4.12 -1.11 7.26
N GLY A 69 4.35 -2.41 7.36
CA GLY A 69 4.71 -3.05 8.62
C GLY A 69 5.96 -2.43 9.21
N LEU A 70 7.03 -2.30 8.42
CA LEU A 70 8.31 -1.77 8.90
C LEU A 70 8.28 -0.26 9.10
N ILE A 71 7.83 0.50 8.11
CA ILE A 71 7.90 1.97 8.15
C ILE A 71 6.81 2.55 9.04
N VAL A 72 5.56 2.24 8.78
CA VAL A 72 4.43 2.77 9.54
C VAL A 72 4.40 2.17 10.95
N GLY A 73 4.71 0.88 11.08
CA GLY A 73 4.77 0.22 12.39
C GLY A 73 5.81 0.86 13.30
N THR A 74 7.00 1.14 12.78
CA THR A 74 8.06 1.82 13.53
C THR A 74 7.65 3.25 13.88
N MET A 75 7.03 3.96 12.94
CA MET A 75 6.55 5.32 13.16
C MET A 75 5.51 5.37 14.28
N VAL A 76 4.51 4.50 14.24
CA VAL A 76 3.47 4.44 15.26
C VAL A 76 4.06 4.07 16.61
N TRP A 77 5.00 3.12 16.64
CA TRP A 77 5.71 2.76 17.87
C TRP A 77 6.44 3.97 18.45
N ALA A 78 7.17 4.71 17.62
CA ALA A 78 7.94 5.88 18.08
C ALA A 78 7.04 6.98 18.63
N LEU A 79 5.82 7.13 18.14
CA LEU A 79 4.89 8.17 18.57
C LEU A 79 4.06 7.78 19.79
N SER A 80 3.64 6.52 19.89
CA SER A 80 2.68 6.10 20.93
C SER A 80 3.29 5.26 22.04
N HIS A 81 4.27 4.39 21.73
CA HIS A 81 4.87 3.42 22.66
C HIS A 81 3.85 2.51 23.36
N GLU A 82 2.66 2.31 22.77
CA GLU A 82 1.60 1.47 23.35
C GLU A 82 2.00 0.00 23.45
N PHE A 83 2.70 -0.50 22.40
CA PHE A 83 3.11 -1.89 22.30
C PHE A 83 4.62 -1.97 22.05
N PRO A 84 5.26 -3.12 22.37
CA PRO A 84 6.64 -3.35 21.93
C PRO A 84 6.76 -3.24 20.42
N LEU A 85 7.92 -2.80 19.93
CA LEU A 85 8.15 -2.53 18.50
C LEU A 85 7.76 -3.70 17.61
N LEU A 86 8.18 -4.92 17.94
CA LEU A 86 7.87 -6.09 17.12
C LEU A 86 6.37 -6.37 17.05
N ILE A 87 5.67 -6.20 18.17
CA ILE A 87 4.21 -6.39 18.20
C ILE A 87 3.53 -5.31 17.36
N GLN A 88 3.97 -4.07 17.45
CA GLN A 88 3.41 -2.96 16.66
C GLN A 88 3.60 -3.21 15.17
N ILE A 89 4.80 -3.62 14.75
CA ILE A 89 5.08 -3.97 13.35
C ILE A 89 4.17 -5.13 12.91
N GLY A 90 4.03 -6.15 13.73
CA GLY A 90 3.19 -7.31 13.44
C GLY A 90 1.71 -6.94 13.27
N LEU A 91 1.18 -6.07 14.12
CA LEU A 91 -0.21 -5.63 14.04
C LEU A 91 -0.48 -4.84 12.76
N ILE A 92 0.40 -3.93 12.40
CA ILE A 92 0.29 -3.15 11.15
C ILE A 92 0.39 -4.10 9.94
N ALA A 93 1.36 -5.01 9.96
CA ALA A 93 1.56 -5.96 8.87
C ALA A 93 0.34 -6.89 8.69
N LEU A 94 -0.28 -7.31 9.79
CA LEU A 94 -1.47 -8.17 9.74
C LEU A 94 -2.66 -7.43 9.11
N GLY A 95 -2.86 -6.16 9.49
CA GLY A 95 -3.90 -5.32 8.89
C GLY A 95 -3.65 -5.11 7.39
N GLU A 96 -2.40 -4.85 7.01
CA GLU A 96 -2.01 -4.72 5.61
C GLU A 96 -2.23 -6.01 4.82
N PHE A 97 -1.88 -7.15 5.42
CA PHE A 97 -2.11 -8.45 4.80
C PHE A 97 -3.58 -8.65 4.44
N GLY A 98 -4.49 -8.31 5.37
CA GLY A 98 -5.93 -8.39 5.10
C GLY A 98 -6.37 -7.47 3.97
N SER A 99 -5.89 -6.23 3.96
CA SER A 99 -6.20 -5.25 2.91
C SER A 99 -5.68 -5.70 1.55
N VAL A 100 -4.46 -6.20 1.51
CA VAL A 100 -3.83 -6.68 0.27
C VAL A 100 -4.54 -7.94 -0.24
N PHE A 101 -4.96 -8.83 0.66
CA PHE A 101 -5.73 -10.01 0.27
C PHE A 101 -7.04 -9.60 -0.44
N VAL A 102 -7.77 -8.64 0.13
CA VAL A 102 -8.98 -8.09 -0.50
C VAL A 102 -8.62 -7.46 -1.84
N GLY A 103 -7.55 -6.71 -1.91
CA GLY A 103 -7.07 -6.08 -3.15
C GLY A 103 -6.76 -7.11 -4.24
N MET A 104 -6.13 -8.23 -3.89
CA MET A 104 -5.81 -9.29 -4.84
C MET A 104 -7.09 -9.97 -5.37
N VAL A 105 -8.08 -10.18 -4.51
CA VAL A 105 -9.38 -10.72 -4.93
C VAL A 105 -10.06 -9.75 -5.90
N LEU A 106 -10.11 -8.46 -5.55
CA LEU A 106 -10.68 -7.43 -6.43
C LEU A 106 -9.94 -7.35 -7.77
N LEU A 107 -8.62 -7.42 -7.75
CA LEU A 107 -7.81 -7.38 -8.96
C LEU A 107 -8.11 -8.56 -9.87
N THR A 108 -8.26 -9.77 -9.30
CA THR A 108 -8.61 -10.97 -10.05
C THR A 108 -9.97 -10.81 -10.73
N VAL A 109 -10.97 -10.26 -10.03
CA VAL A 109 -12.29 -9.99 -10.60
C VAL A 109 -12.19 -8.94 -11.70
N LEU A 110 -11.46 -7.86 -11.49
CA LEU A 110 -11.30 -6.79 -12.48
C LEU A 110 -10.57 -7.27 -13.74
N LYS A 111 -9.55 -8.13 -13.59
CA LYS A 111 -8.84 -8.70 -14.75
C LYS A 111 -9.75 -9.50 -15.67
N SER A 112 -10.80 -10.12 -15.12
CA SER A 112 -11.76 -10.88 -15.92
C SER A 112 -12.73 -9.98 -16.69
N ARG A 113 -12.83 -8.69 -16.32
CA ARG A 113 -13.80 -7.75 -16.89
C ARG A 113 -13.17 -6.57 -17.63
N VAL A 114 -11.90 -6.26 -17.33
CA VAL A 114 -11.21 -5.09 -17.90
C VAL A 114 -9.89 -5.51 -18.52
N ASP A 115 -9.60 -4.99 -19.71
CA ASP A 115 -8.32 -5.21 -20.38
C ASP A 115 -7.31 -4.15 -19.93
N PHE A 116 -6.54 -4.48 -18.88
CA PHE A 116 -5.52 -3.59 -18.34
C PHE A 116 -4.35 -3.37 -19.31
N ASN A 117 -4.05 -4.35 -20.18
CA ASN A 117 -3.00 -4.18 -21.18
C ASN A 117 -3.34 -3.04 -22.13
N LYS A 118 -4.61 -2.94 -22.55
CA LYS A 118 -5.07 -1.86 -23.40
C LYS A 118 -4.99 -0.50 -22.69
N ILE A 119 -5.39 -0.45 -21.41
CA ILE A 119 -5.36 0.77 -20.61
C ILE A 119 -3.91 1.21 -20.35
N SER A 120 -3.02 0.29 -19.99
CA SER A 120 -1.64 0.64 -19.67
C SER A 120 -0.83 1.13 -20.88
N LYS A 121 -1.29 0.87 -22.11
CA LYS A 121 -0.68 1.36 -23.35
C LYS A 121 -1.19 2.75 -23.76
N MET A 122 -2.21 3.24 -23.09
CA MET A 122 -2.68 4.60 -23.27
C MET A 122 -1.72 5.60 -22.62
#